data_80355032e1dc5db6b29ea26f0433c9b1
#
_entry.id   80355032e1dc5db6b29ea26f0433c9b1
#
_cell.length_a   1.000
_cell.length_b   1.000
_cell.length_c   1.000
_cell.angle_alpha   90.00
_cell.angle_beta   90.00
_cell.angle_gamma   90.00
#
_symmetry.space_group_name_H-M   'P 1'
#
loop_
_entity.id
_entity.type
_entity.pdbx_description
1 polymer ?
#
loop_
_entity_poly.entity_id
_entity_poly.type
_entity_poly.pdbx_seq_one_letter_code
_entity_poly.pdbx_strand_id
1 'polypeptide(L)'
;MFNEKIINCSSCNQLLKIPNKKQVAVRQIQCPKCGNSIIVSFLEESAGPTKTAPATDDSGDTIYGTLGENLKACIEFNGRKYPIEKDENIIGRQASTSHADIQLPTTDMYMGRHHAVITRKKDITGNTVCTLRCADAKNGLAVNDMPVEERDEVVLLDGAKITMGRSVVIYRIEK
;
A
#
# COMPACT_ATOMS: atom_id res chain seq x y z
N MET A 1 7.47 11.46 -31.64
CA MET A 1 8.25 10.44 -30.91
C MET A 1 7.26 9.49 -30.26
N PHE A 2 7.46 8.19 -30.38
CA PHE A 2 6.55 7.24 -29.73
C PHE A 2 6.96 7.13 -28.26
N ASN A 3 6.09 7.55 -27.33
CA ASN A 3 6.36 7.38 -25.90
C ASN A 3 6.26 5.89 -25.57
N GLU A 4 7.36 5.32 -25.13
CA GLU A 4 7.47 3.95 -24.65
C GLU A 4 7.56 3.97 -23.12
N LYS A 5 6.75 3.15 -22.45
CA LYS A 5 6.81 3.02 -20.98
C LYS A 5 7.31 1.63 -20.60
N ILE A 6 8.24 1.58 -19.67
CA ILE A 6 8.76 0.34 -19.11
C ILE A 6 8.17 0.20 -17.70
N ILE A 7 7.50 -0.92 -17.44
CA ILE A 7 6.90 -1.23 -16.13
C ILE A 7 7.15 -2.66 -15.74
N ASN A 8 7.07 -2.95 -14.46
CA ASN A 8 7.07 -4.31 -13.95
C ASN A 8 5.64 -4.78 -13.69
N CYS A 9 5.37 -6.03 -14.01
CA CYS A 9 4.08 -6.66 -13.69
C CYS A 9 3.95 -6.78 -12.17
N SER A 10 2.87 -6.26 -11.59
CA SER A 10 2.61 -6.31 -10.15
C SER A 10 2.39 -7.72 -9.59
N SER A 11 2.08 -8.70 -10.45
CA SER A 11 1.81 -10.07 -10.04
C SER A 11 3.01 -11.02 -10.17
N CYS A 12 3.86 -10.85 -11.19
CA CYS A 12 4.97 -11.77 -11.46
C CYS A 12 6.32 -11.07 -11.68
N ASN A 13 6.38 -9.76 -11.47
CA ASN A 13 7.54 -8.89 -11.62
C ASN A 13 8.22 -8.92 -13.01
N GLN A 14 7.51 -9.40 -14.04
CA GLN A 14 8.00 -9.42 -15.41
C GLN A 14 8.13 -7.99 -15.94
N LEU A 15 9.30 -7.65 -16.48
CA LEU A 15 9.55 -6.37 -17.16
C LEU A 15 8.79 -6.32 -18.48
N LEU A 16 7.99 -5.29 -18.66
CA LEU A 16 7.15 -5.07 -19.84
C LEU A 16 7.50 -3.75 -20.51
N LYS A 17 7.80 -3.79 -21.81
CA LYS A 17 7.95 -2.61 -22.64
C LYS A 17 6.66 -2.35 -23.42
N ILE A 18 6.05 -1.21 -23.19
CA ILE A 18 4.73 -0.90 -23.74
C ILE A 18 4.83 0.32 -24.64
N PRO A 19 4.77 0.12 -25.97
CA PRO A 19 4.78 1.23 -26.91
C PRO A 19 3.40 1.90 -26.96
N ASN A 20 3.35 3.22 -26.85
CA ASN A 20 2.13 4.01 -27.01
C ASN A 20 1.89 4.40 -28.49
N LYS A 21 1.72 3.41 -29.36
CA LYS A 21 1.50 3.66 -30.82
C LYS A 21 0.22 4.44 -31.13
N LYS A 22 -0.79 4.41 -30.23
CA LYS A 22 -2.08 5.09 -30.42
C LYS A 22 -2.18 6.41 -29.65
N GLN A 23 -1.11 6.86 -28.98
CA GLN A 23 -1.05 8.09 -28.16
C GLN A 23 -2.25 8.23 -27.20
N VAL A 24 -2.64 7.12 -26.58
CA VAL A 24 -3.73 7.11 -25.59
C VAL A 24 -3.18 7.46 -24.21
N ALA A 25 -3.96 8.19 -23.43
CA ALA A 25 -3.58 8.59 -22.08
C ALA A 25 -3.47 7.40 -21.10
N VAL A 26 -4.36 6.42 -21.26
CA VAL A 26 -4.42 5.22 -20.42
C VAL A 26 -4.64 4.00 -21.30
N ARG A 27 -3.98 2.90 -20.98
CA ARG A 27 -4.11 1.62 -21.69
C ARG A 27 -4.11 0.45 -20.75
N GLN A 28 -5.07 -0.45 -20.90
CA GLN A 28 -5.09 -1.74 -20.23
C GLN A 28 -4.35 -2.78 -21.07
N ILE A 29 -3.46 -3.55 -20.44
CA ILE A 29 -2.71 -4.64 -21.06
C ILE A 29 -2.77 -5.88 -20.17
N GLN A 30 -2.56 -7.05 -20.77
CA GLN A 30 -2.39 -8.29 -20.03
C GLN A 30 -0.91 -8.68 -20.00
N CYS A 31 -0.43 -9.13 -18.85
CA CYS A 31 0.92 -9.63 -18.72
C CYS A 31 1.06 -10.94 -19.51
N PRO A 32 2.01 -11.06 -20.44
CA PRO A 32 2.18 -12.26 -21.25
C PRO A 32 2.66 -13.47 -20.44
N LYS A 33 3.20 -13.25 -19.24
CA LYS A 33 3.72 -14.32 -18.38
C LYS A 33 2.65 -14.90 -17.45
N CYS A 34 1.82 -14.07 -16.83
CA CYS A 34 0.86 -14.51 -15.81
C CYS A 34 -0.61 -14.18 -16.13
N GLY A 35 -0.89 -13.50 -17.26
CA GLY A 35 -2.25 -13.12 -17.65
C GLY A 35 -2.85 -11.97 -16.83
N ASN A 36 -2.14 -11.45 -15.84
CA ASN A 36 -2.64 -10.36 -15.00
C ASN A 36 -2.88 -9.08 -15.81
N SER A 37 -4.00 -8.41 -15.54
CA SER A 37 -4.38 -7.17 -16.21
C SER A 37 -3.72 -5.97 -15.54
N ILE A 38 -3.05 -5.12 -16.34
CA ILE A 38 -2.28 -3.98 -15.88
C ILE A 38 -2.76 -2.73 -16.60
N ILE A 39 -3.07 -1.67 -15.85
CA ILE A 39 -3.42 -0.36 -16.40
C ILE A 39 -2.15 0.49 -16.46
N VAL A 40 -1.86 1.02 -17.65
CA VAL A 40 -0.67 1.86 -17.91
C VAL A 40 -1.12 3.26 -18.31
N SER A 41 -0.71 4.26 -17.52
CA SER A 41 -0.90 5.68 -17.83
C SER A 41 0.32 6.23 -18.58
N PHE A 42 0.10 6.94 -19.69
CA PHE A 42 1.11 7.62 -20.50
C PHE A 42 1.02 9.15 -20.40
N LEU A 43 0.27 9.66 -19.41
CA LEU A 43 0.22 11.10 -19.17
C LEU A 43 1.60 11.59 -18.74
N GLU A 44 2.17 12.55 -19.45
CA GLU A 44 3.37 13.25 -19.02
C GLU A 44 3.00 14.24 -17.93
N GLU A 45 3.82 14.28 -16.87
CA GLU A 45 3.71 15.27 -15.80
C GLU A 45 4.02 16.67 -16.38
N SER A 46 2.99 17.44 -16.65
CA SER A 46 3.11 18.89 -16.81
C SER A 46 2.19 19.57 -15.81
N ALA A 47 2.81 20.39 -14.97
CA ALA A 47 2.21 21.15 -13.89
C ALA A 47 1.08 22.09 -14.35
N GLY A 48 0.05 22.21 -13.48
CA GLY A 48 -0.83 23.38 -13.45
C GLY A 48 -2.31 23.05 -13.22
N PRO A 49 -2.99 23.79 -12.34
CA PRO A 49 -4.28 23.40 -11.78
C PRO A 49 -5.46 23.89 -12.63
N THR A 50 -6.45 23.04 -12.84
CA THR A 50 -7.78 23.55 -13.19
C THR A 50 -8.88 22.74 -12.51
N LYS A 51 -9.64 23.44 -11.68
CA LYS A 51 -10.89 23.02 -11.08
C LYS A 51 -11.93 22.75 -12.15
N THR A 52 -12.71 21.70 -12.03
CA THR A 52 -14.17 21.71 -12.23
C THR A 52 -14.73 20.32 -11.87
N ALA A 53 -15.65 20.26 -10.93
CA ALA A 53 -16.60 19.19 -10.70
C ALA A 53 -17.91 19.55 -11.45
N PRO A 54 -18.99 18.73 -11.48
CA PRO A 54 -19.19 17.35 -11.07
C PRO A 54 -19.92 16.51 -12.15
N ALA A 55 -20.01 15.21 -11.99
CA ALA A 55 -21.24 14.44 -12.20
C ALA A 55 -21.00 12.93 -12.00
N THR A 56 -21.87 12.34 -11.22
CA THR A 56 -22.25 10.95 -11.02
C THR A 56 -22.16 10.05 -12.26
N ASP A 57 -21.55 8.82 -12.17
CA ASP A 57 -22.33 7.60 -12.29
C ASP A 57 -21.50 6.32 -12.05
N ASP A 58 -22.17 5.36 -11.54
CA ASP A 58 -21.92 3.98 -11.18
C ASP A 58 -21.10 3.17 -12.21
N SER A 59 -19.96 2.64 -11.80
CA SER A 59 -19.46 1.30 -12.21
C SER A 59 -18.09 0.99 -11.59
N GLY A 60 -18.09 0.00 -10.71
CA GLY A 60 -17.06 -1.01 -10.48
C GLY A 60 -15.58 -0.62 -10.63
N ASP A 61 -15.12 0.40 -9.97
CA ASP A 61 -13.71 0.78 -10.01
C ASP A 61 -12.96 0.13 -8.84
N THR A 62 -11.92 -0.62 -9.16
CA THR A 62 -10.98 -1.15 -8.17
C THR A 62 -10.27 0.04 -7.53
N ILE A 63 -10.81 0.49 -6.41
CA ILE A 63 -10.27 1.61 -5.65
C ILE A 63 -8.91 1.18 -5.09
N TYR A 64 -7.85 1.67 -5.69
CA TYR A 64 -6.53 1.70 -5.06
C TYR A 64 -6.68 2.43 -3.73
N GLY A 65 -6.48 1.75 -2.63
CA GLY A 65 -6.44 2.11 -1.22
C GLY A 65 -6.41 3.57 -0.78
N THR A 66 -7.07 4.44 -1.51
CA THR A 66 -7.21 5.86 -1.20
C THR A 66 -8.23 6.05 -0.10
N LEU A 67 -7.74 6.46 1.06
CA LEU A 67 -8.59 6.91 2.14
C LEU A 67 -9.11 8.30 1.76
N GLY A 68 -10.41 8.43 1.46
CA GLY A 68 -11.09 9.73 1.45
C GLY A 68 -10.86 10.45 2.79
N GLU A 69 -11.14 11.73 2.87
CA GLU A 69 -10.80 12.57 4.04
C GLU A 69 -11.27 12.03 5.41
N ASN A 70 -12.21 11.08 5.44
CA ASN A 70 -12.79 10.48 6.64
C ASN A 70 -12.67 8.95 6.73
N LEU A 71 -11.89 8.31 5.89
CA LEU A 71 -11.74 6.86 5.96
C LEU A 71 -10.84 6.46 7.13
N LYS A 72 -11.33 5.55 7.95
CA LYS A 72 -10.62 4.97 9.07
C LYS A 72 -9.89 3.72 8.60
N ALA A 73 -8.66 3.55 9.03
CA ALA A 73 -7.89 2.34 8.77
C ALA A 73 -7.56 1.66 10.10
N CYS A 74 -7.41 0.35 10.07
CA CYS A 74 -7.04 -0.43 11.23
C CYS A 74 -6.16 -1.63 10.84
N ILE A 75 -5.49 -2.18 11.84
CA ILE A 75 -4.83 -3.48 11.79
C ILE A 75 -5.73 -4.50 12.47
N GLU A 76 -6.01 -5.60 11.79
CA GLU A 76 -6.72 -6.75 12.37
C GLU A 76 -5.71 -7.82 12.76
N PHE A 77 -5.75 -8.22 14.03
CA PHE A 77 -4.90 -9.27 14.59
C PHE A 77 -5.69 -10.16 15.54
N ASN A 78 -5.72 -11.46 15.29
CA ASN A 78 -6.47 -12.44 16.10
C ASN A 78 -7.93 -12.04 16.34
N GLY A 79 -8.61 -11.51 15.32
CA GLY A 79 -10.00 -11.06 15.38
C GLY A 79 -10.23 -9.74 16.12
N ARG A 80 -9.17 -9.07 16.56
CA ARG A 80 -9.23 -7.73 17.15
C ARG A 80 -8.75 -6.68 16.16
N LYS A 81 -9.42 -5.51 16.19
CA LYS A 81 -9.07 -4.35 15.38
C LYS A 81 -8.30 -3.35 16.24
N TYR A 82 -7.23 -2.83 15.68
CA TYR A 82 -6.37 -1.81 16.26
C TYR A 82 -6.38 -0.60 15.30
N PRO A 83 -7.00 0.52 15.69
CA PRO A 83 -7.14 1.67 14.79
C PRO A 83 -5.80 2.35 14.52
N ILE A 84 -5.65 2.88 13.31
CA ILE A 84 -4.52 3.70 12.90
C ILE A 84 -4.95 5.16 13.02
N GLU A 85 -4.65 5.80 14.14
CA GLU A 85 -5.17 7.13 14.49
C GLU A 85 -4.19 8.26 14.21
N LYS A 86 -2.88 7.98 14.38
CA LYS A 86 -1.82 8.99 14.25
C LYS A 86 -1.32 9.09 12.81
N ASP A 87 -0.59 10.13 12.51
CA ASP A 87 0.14 10.26 11.24
C ASP A 87 1.25 9.22 11.13
N GLU A 88 1.95 8.94 12.23
CA GLU A 88 2.84 7.79 12.39
C GLU A 88 2.35 6.88 13.51
N ASN A 89 2.27 5.59 13.23
CA ASN A 89 1.86 4.56 14.18
C ASN A 89 2.90 3.46 14.22
N ILE A 90 3.58 3.33 15.33
CA ILE A 90 4.56 2.28 15.56
C ILE A 90 3.81 1.01 15.98
N ILE A 91 4.10 -0.09 15.31
CA ILE A 91 3.48 -1.41 15.58
C ILE A 91 4.55 -2.36 16.10
N GLY A 92 4.20 -3.10 17.13
CA GLY A 92 5.09 -4.12 17.66
C GLY A 92 4.45 -5.02 18.69
N ARG A 93 5.24 -5.97 19.18
CA ARG A 93 4.82 -6.91 20.21
C ARG A 93 4.60 -6.19 21.54
N GLN A 94 3.49 -6.52 22.20
CA GLN A 94 3.20 -6.05 23.55
C GLN A 94 4.25 -6.53 24.55
N ALA A 95 4.80 -5.58 25.31
CA ALA A 95 5.73 -5.85 26.40
C ALA A 95 5.71 -4.68 27.39
N SER A 96 6.11 -4.90 28.64
CA SER A 96 6.18 -3.85 29.66
C SER A 96 7.09 -2.68 29.30
N THR A 97 8.07 -2.92 28.42
CA THR A 97 9.03 -1.92 27.92
C THR A 97 8.76 -1.51 26.46
N SER A 98 7.58 -1.85 25.91
CA SER A 98 7.21 -1.43 24.57
C SER A 98 6.62 -0.02 24.60
N HIS A 99 7.07 0.82 23.67
CA HIS A 99 6.54 2.16 23.42
C HIS A 99 5.81 2.23 22.06
N ALA A 100 5.45 1.07 21.48
CA ALA A 100 4.66 1.05 20.26
C ALA A 100 3.26 1.60 20.49
N ASP A 101 2.72 2.32 19.51
CA ASP A 101 1.36 2.86 19.55
C ASP A 101 0.33 1.74 19.45
N ILE A 102 0.61 0.75 18.60
CA ILE A 102 -0.19 -0.44 18.41
C ILE A 102 0.60 -1.63 18.96
N GLN A 103 0.21 -2.09 20.15
CA GLN A 103 0.84 -3.21 20.83
C GLN A 103 0.02 -4.48 20.62
N LEU A 104 0.61 -5.44 19.91
CA LEU A 104 -0.05 -6.71 19.59
C LEU A 104 0.24 -7.76 20.67
N PRO A 105 -0.81 -8.33 21.29
CA PRO A 105 -0.66 -9.36 22.31
C PRO A 105 -0.27 -10.69 21.65
N THR A 106 1.02 -10.94 21.54
CA THR A 106 1.57 -12.17 20.97
C THR A 106 2.74 -12.69 21.79
N THR A 107 2.94 -14.00 21.79
CA THR A 107 4.13 -14.67 22.34
C THR A 107 5.26 -14.81 21.33
N ASP A 108 5.05 -14.32 20.11
CA ASP A 108 6.05 -14.35 19.02
C ASP A 108 7.24 -13.46 19.35
N MET A 109 8.34 -14.07 19.78
CA MET A 109 9.58 -13.37 20.10
C MET A 109 10.33 -12.86 18.88
N TYR A 110 9.95 -13.29 17.65
CA TYR A 110 10.48 -12.77 16.40
C TYR A 110 9.84 -11.44 16.02
N MET A 111 8.66 -11.12 16.54
CA MET A 111 8.11 -9.79 16.42
C MET A 111 8.82 -8.83 17.39
N GLY A 112 9.45 -7.80 16.86
CA GLY A 112 10.07 -6.71 17.62
C GLY A 112 9.03 -5.89 18.40
N ARG A 113 9.47 -5.20 19.46
CA ARG A 113 8.64 -4.23 20.21
C ARG A 113 8.31 -2.99 19.39
N HIS A 114 9.20 -2.63 18.47
CA HIS A 114 9.05 -1.62 17.42
C HIS A 114 9.38 -2.30 16.11
N HIS A 115 8.41 -3.00 15.49
CA HIS A 115 8.68 -3.83 14.32
C HIS A 115 8.49 -3.09 13.00
N ALA A 116 7.41 -2.35 12.90
CA ALA A 116 7.04 -1.61 11.71
C ALA A 116 6.42 -0.25 12.05
N VAL A 117 6.42 0.64 11.09
CA VAL A 117 5.73 1.94 11.17
C VAL A 117 4.74 2.05 10.04
N ILE A 118 3.50 2.38 10.36
CA ILE A 118 2.50 2.80 9.37
C ILE A 118 2.39 4.31 9.42
N THR A 119 2.64 4.95 8.29
CA THR A 119 2.51 6.39 8.11
C THR A 119 1.29 6.71 7.25
N ARG A 120 0.45 7.63 7.74
CA ARG A 120 -0.67 8.23 6.98
C ARG A 120 -0.17 9.49 6.31
N LYS A 121 -0.30 9.56 5.00
CA LYS A 121 0.12 10.74 4.24
C LYS A 121 -0.84 11.04 3.08
N LYS A 122 -0.80 12.26 2.59
CA LYS A 122 -1.52 12.64 1.38
C LYS A 122 -0.71 12.23 0.15
N ASP A 123 -1.37 11.62 -0.82
CA ASP A 123 -0.79 11.39 -2.14
C ASP A 123 -0.83 12.67 -2.99
N ILE A 124 -0.33 12.59 -4.21
CA ILE A 124 -0.31 13.71 -5.16
C ILE A 124 -1.71 14.20 -5.56
N THR A 125 -2.73 13.39 -5.36
CA THR A 125 -4.13 13.70 -5.65
C THR A 125 -4.87 14.27 -4.44
N GLY A 126 -4.18 14.37 -3.28
CA GLY A 126 -4.75 14.83 -2.03
C GLY A 126 -5.48 13.75 -1.22
N ASN A 127 -5.49 12.53 -1.69
CA ASN A 127 -6.10 11.41 -0.98
C ASN A 127 -5.18 10.90 0.13
N THR A 128 -5.76 10.45 1.23
CA THR A 128 -4.99 9.84 2.32
C THR A 128 -4.61 8.42 1.95
N VAL A 129 -3.34 8.10 2.04
CA VAL A 129 -2.79 6.74 1.86
C VAL A 129 -2.01 6.32 3.11
N CYS A 130 -2.01 5.04 3.40
CA CYS A 130 -1.16 4.46 4.43
C CYS A 130 0.02 3.75 3.78
N THR A 131 1.22 4.03 4.28
CA THR A 131 2.44 3.35 3.86
C THR A 131 3.06 2.61 5.04
N LEU A 132 3.74 1.50 4.76
CA LEU A 132 4.44 0.69 5.74
C LEU A 132 5.93 0.73 5.47
N ARG A 133 6.71 0.89 6.52
CA ARG A 133 8.16 0.75 6.52
C ARG A 133 8.66 -0.09 7.68
N CYS A 134 9.84 -0.65 7.54
CA CYS A 134 10.53 -1.31 8.64
C CYS A 134 10.94 -0.27 9.69
N ALA A 135 10.79 -0.59 10.99
CA ALA A 135 11.28 0.26 12.08
C ALA A 135 12.65 -0.22 12.57
N ASP A 136 12.68 -1.34 13.30
CA ASP A 136 13.89 -1.96 13.86
C ASP A 136 13.68 -3.48 13.88
N ALA A 137 13.31 -4.02 12.73
CA ALA A 137 12.95 -5.43 12.61
C ALA A 137 14.14 -6.28 12.20
N LYS A 138 14.83 -6.86 13.19
CA LYS A 138 15.90 -7.86 12.94
C LYS A 138 15.37 -9.14 12.28
N ASN A 139 14.07 -9.40 12.33
CA ASN A 139 13.45 -10.67 11.96
C ASN A 139 12.49 -10.57 10.76
N GLY A 140 12.73 -9.61 9.89
CA GLY A 140 12.01 -9.47 8.62
C GLY A 140 10.58 -8.93 8.75
N LEU A 141 10.23 -8.13 7.75
CA LEU A 141 8.92 -7.57 7.50
C LEU A 141 8.52 -7.95 6.08
N ALA A 142 7.28 -8.34 5.85
CA ALA A 142 6.80 -8.61 4.50
C ALA A 142 5.36 -8.13 4.32
N VAL A 143 5.01 -7.73 3.10
CA VAL A 143 3.65 -7.40 2.69
C VAL A 143 3.25 -8.30 1.53
N ASN A 144 2.15 -9.06 1.69
CA ASN A 144 1.67 -10.03 0.71
C ASN A 144 2.79 -10.99 0.25
N ASP A 145 3.55 -11.50 1.23
CA ASP A 145 4.69 -12.40 1.07
C ASP A 145 5.91 -11.79 0.33
N MET A 146 5.90 -10.49 0.06
CA MET A 146 7.05 -9.74 -0.48
C MET A 146 7.83 -9.09 0.67
N PRO A 147 9.13 -9.34 0.79
CA PRO A 147 9.94 -8.75 1.85
C PRO A 147 10.00 -7.21 1.69
N VAL A 148 9.99 -6.52 2.82
CA VAL A 148 10.15 -5.07 2.93
C VAL A 148 11.50 -4.81 3.61
N GLU A 149 12.43 -4.20 2.89
CA GLU A 149 13.75 -3.89 3.42
C GLU A 149 13.76 -2.58 4.22
N GLU A 150 14.86 -2.27 4.91
CA GLU A 150 14.95 -1.11 5.82
C GLU A 150 14.65 0.24 5.15
N ARG A 151 14.91 0.35 3.84
CA ARG A 151 14.73 1.60 3.09
C ARG A 151 13.44 1.63 2.28
N ASP A 152 12.70 0.53 2.28
CA ASP A 152 11.47 0.42 1.51
C ASP A 152 10.31 1.09 2.23
N GLU A 153 9.45 1.72 1.45
CA GLU A 153 8.16 2.22 1.88
C GLU A 153 7.08 1.67 0.95
N VAL A 154 6.18 0.85 1.49
CA VAL A 154 5.18 0.12 0.72
C VAL A 154 3.80 0.70 0.99
N VAL A 155 3.05 1.04 -0.05
CA VAL A 155 1.64 1.47 0.07
C VAL A 155 0.77 0.28 0.47
N LEU A 156 -0.03 0.44 1.51
CA LEU A 156 -0.96 -0.57 2.01
C LEU A 156 -2.31 -0.46 1.29
N LEU A 157 -2.77 -1.56 0.75
CA LEU A 157 -4.10 -1.72 0.18
C LEU A 157 -5.02 -2.45 1.14
N ASP A 158 -6.33 -2.25 1.04
CA ASP A 158 -7.29 -3.00 1.86
C ASP A 158 -7.10 -4.50 1.70
N GLY A 159 -7.07 -5.22 2.82
CA GLY A 159 -6.79 -6.65 2.85
C GLY A 159 -5.30 -7.01 2.76
N ALA A 160 -4.37 -6.04 2.73
CA ALA A 160 -2.94 -6.34 2.71
C ALA A 160 -2.53 -7.17 3.93
N LYS A 161 -1.85 -8.28 3.65
CA LYS A 161 -1.31 -9.20 4.65
C LYS A 161 0.09 -8.74 5.03
N ILE A 162 0.28 -8.35 6.28
CA ILE A 162 1.56 -7.90 6.82
C ILE A 162 2.12 -9.00 7.72
N THR A 163 3.30 -9.52 7.39
CA THR A 163 4.01 -10.51 8.19
C THR A 163 5.10 -9.83 9.01
N MET A 164 5.06 -9.97 10.32
CA MET A 164 6.00 -9.41 11.28
C MET A 164 6.56 -10.55 12.15
N GLY A 165 7.82 -10.93 11.94
CA GLY A 165 8.36 -12.14 12.54
C GLY A 165 7.63 -13.39 12.02
N ARG A 166 6.93 -14.10 12.92
CA ARG A 166 6.07 -15.25 12.59
C ARG A 166 4.58 -14.93 12.66
N SER A 167 4.23 -13.72 13.03
CA SER A 167 2.85 -13.26 13.18
C SER A 167 2.37 -12.56 11.92
N VAL A 168 1.09 -12.72 11.64
CA VAL A 168 0.44 -12.10 10.48
C VAL A 168 -0.69 -11.21 10.96
N VAL A 169 -0.74 -9.99 10.42
CA VAL A 169 -1.84 -9.04 10.61
C VAL A 169 -2.42 -8.64 9.26
N ILE A 170 -3.67 -8.21 9.25
CA ILE A 170 -4.34 -7.74 8.05
C ILE A 170 -4.61 -6.24 8.18
N TYR A 171 -4.18 -5.47 7.19
CA TYR A 171 -4.56 -4.06 7.09
C TYR A 171 -5.98 -3.96 6.51
N ARG A 172 -6.83 -3.14 7.14
CA ARG A 172 -8.21 -2.92 6.72
C ARG A 172 -8.53 -1.44 6.61
N ILE A 173 -9.32 -1.11 5.59
CA ILE A 173 -9.96 0.18 5.42
C ILE A 173 -11.42 0.04 5.84
N GLU A 174 -11.85 0.80 6.83
CA GLU A 174 -13.25 0.85 7.27
C GLU A 174 -14.00 1.84 6.38
N LYS A 175 -15.03 1.36 5.71
CA LYS A 175 -15.92 2.15 4.86
C LYS A 175 -17.04 2.79 5.68
#